data_6f17f78b11ac396f47094013fc87e295
#
_entry.id   6f17f78b11ac396f47094013fc87e295
#
_cell.length_a   1.000
_cell.length_b   1.000
_cell.length_c   1.000
_cell.angle_alpha   90.00
_cell.angle_beta   90.00
_cell.angle_gamma   90.00
#
_symmetry.space_group_name_H-M   'P 1'
#
loop_
_entity.id
_entity.type
_entity.pdbx_description
1 polymer ?
#
loop_
_entity_poly.entity_id
_entity_poly.type
_entity_poly.pdbx_seq_one_letter_code
_entity_poly.pdbx_strand_id
1 'polypeptide(L)'
;MSANLLTKAEVSELAKSVAGRGKSLNRDIQKLAATAIGYANIHGDVTIAQEIYSQLVTNKALRLKSFVAYLEFHGKLEYAKETKNFIYRRRDDVETDVMNLFISLSDAPWFDHIKEPEMVSSYDVSAKIAALVKQIEKMASQESVTVSHLEMLEPLRAIVAAE
;
A
#
# COMPACT_ATOMS: atom_id res chain seq x y z
N MET A 1 10.66 -19.16 30.69
CA MET A 1 10.98 -19.64 29.32
C MET A 1 12.49 -19.49 29.14
N SER A 2 13.24 -20.58 28.97
CA SER A 2 14.66 -20.52 28.67
C SER A 2 14.81 -20.00 27.23
N ALA A 3 15.42 -18.82 27.07
CA ALA A 3 15.72 -18.25 25.75
C ALA A 3 16.98 -18.99 25.21
N ASN A 4 16.77 -20.10 24.52
CA ASN A 4 17.86 -20.78 23.82
C ASN A 4 17.90 -20.27 22.38
N LEU A 5 19.10 -19.87 21.92
CA LEU A 5 19.33 -19.54 20.51
C LEU A 5 19.20 -20.81 19.67
N LEU A 6 18.56 -20.65 18.50
CA LEU A 6 18.45 -21.73 17.51
C LEU A 6 19.83 -22.05 16.93
N THR A 7 20.07 -23.32 16.67
CA THR A 7 21.22 -23.77 15.90
C THR A 7 21.12 -23.34 14.44
N LYS A 8 22.24 -23.33 13.71
CA LYS A 8 22.28 -22.95 12.30
C LYS A 8 21.37 -23.84 11.43
N ALA A 9 21.24 -25.13 11.76
CA ALA A 9 20.37 -26.06 11.07
C ALA A 9 18.88 -25.70 11.32
N GLU A 10 18.49 -25.49 12.57
CA GLU A 10 17.12 -25.11 12.94
C GLU A 10 16.72 -23.76 12.33
N VAL A 11 17.63 -22.78 12.25
CA VAL A 11 17.38 -21.51 11.55
C VAL A 11 17.09 -21.75 10.06
N SER A 12 17.88 -22.60 9.41
CA SER A 12 17.69 -22.91 7.98
C SER A 12 16.34 -23.59 7.71
N GLU A 13 15.96 -24.56 8.51
CA GLU A 13 14.68 -25.28 8.38
C GLU A 13 13.48 -24.35 8.67
N LEU A 14 13.56 -23.57 9.72
CA LEU A 14 12.54 -22.60 10.08
C LEU A 14 12.35 -21.55 8.96
N ALA A 15 13.46 -21.04 8.39
CA ALA A 15 13.41 -20.08 7.30
C ALA A 15 12.71 -20.65 6.05
N LYS A 16 12.99 -21.89 5.66
CA LYS A 16 12.30 -22.59 4.56
C LYS A 16 10.81 -22.77 4.84
N SER A 17 10.45 -23.15 6.06
CA SER A 17 9.06 -23.30 6.48
C SER A 17 8.30 -21.98 6.44
N VAL A 18 8.90 -20.89 6.93
CA VAL A 18 8.31 -19.53 6.87
C VAL A 18 8.11 -19.07 5.44
N ALA A 19 9.11 -19.28 4.55
CA ALA A 19 9.00 -18.95 3.14
C ALA A 19 7.87 -19.72 2.44
N GLY A 20 7.71 -21.00 2.74
CA GLY A 20 6.62 -21.83 2.19
C GLY A 20 5.24 -21.35 2.65
N ARG A 21 5.08 -21.02 3.92
CA ARG A 21 3.82 -20.46 4.46
C ARG A 21 3.49 -19.09 3.89
N GLY A 22 4.48 -18.25 3.65
CA GLY A 22 4.29 -16.94 3.02
C GLY A 22 3.72 -17.06 1.60
N LYS A 23 4.24 -18.00 0.79
CA LYS A 23 3.71 -18.26 -0.56
C LYS A 23 2.26 -18.77 -0.53
N SER A 24 1.93 -19.68 0.38
CA SER A 24 0.57 -20.17 0.57
C SER A 24 -0.38 -19.05 0.97
N LEU A 25 0.00 -18.24 1.95
CA LEU A 25 -0.79 -17.11 2.43
C LEU A 25 -1.07 -16.11 1.30
N ASN A 26 -0.06 -15.73 0.51
CA ASN A 26 -0.23 -14.80 -0.60
C ASN A 26 -1.21 -15.33 -1.66
N ARG A 27 -1.16 -16.63 -1.94
CA ARG A 27 -2.11 -17.29 -2.85
C ARG A 27 -3.53 -17.26 -2.33
N ASP A 28 -3.73 -17.51 -1.05
CA ASP A 28 -5.05 -17.50 -0.43
C ASP A 28 -5.63 -16.07 -0.39
N ILE A 29 -4.82 -15.06 -0.10
CA ILE A 29 -5.23 -13.65 -0.19
C ILE A 29 -5.57 -13.26 -1.63
N GLN A 30 -4.80 -13.73 -2.63
CA GLN A 30 -5.12 -13.51 -4.05
C GLN A 30 -6.50 -14.06 -4.42
N LYS A 31 -6.85 -15.26 -3.96
CA LYS A 31 -8.18 -15.84 -4.18
C LYS A 31 -9.29 -15.02 -3.52
N LEU A 32 -9.07 -14.58 -2.28
CA LEU A 32 -10.01 -13.73 -1.57
C LEU A 32 -10.22 -12.40 -2.29
N ALA A 33 -9.13 -11.76 -2.74
CA ALA A 33 -9.19 -10.52 -3.52
C ALA A 33 -9.97 -10.69 -4.83
N ALA A 34 -9.66 -11.73 -5.61
CA ALA A 34 -10.36 -12.02 -6.86
C ALA A 34 -11.86 -12.29 -6.63
N THR A 35 -12.21 -12.97 -5.54
CA THR A 35 -13.61 -13.19 -5.16
C THR A 35 -14.32 -11.88 -4.84
N ALA A 36 -13.72 -11.02 -4.00
CA ALA A 36 -14.28 -9.72 -3.65
C ALA A 36 -14.50 -8.82 -4.87
N ILE A 37 -13.51 -8.78 -5.77
CA ILE A 37 -13.58 -8.04 -7.04
C ILE A 37 -14.71 -8.60 -7.91
N GLY A 38 -14.81 -9.92 -8.05
CA GLY A 38 -15.86 -10.58 -8.84
C GLY A 38 -17.26 -10.20 -8.33
N TYR A 39 -17.50 -10.29 -7.03
CA TYR A 39 -18.78 -9.90 -6.43
C TYR A 39 -19.12 -8.42 -6.67
N ALA A 40 -18.15 -7.54 -6.51
CA ALA A 40 -18.33 -6.11 -6.75
C ALA A 40 -18.60 -5.80 -8.23
N ASN A 41 -17.87 -6.44 -9.16
CA ASN A 41 -17.97 -6.16 -10.60
C ASN A 41 -19.27 -6.69 -11.21
N ILE A 42 -19.73 -7.86 -10.77
CA ILE A 42 -20.86 -8.58 -11.36
C ILE A 42 -22.16 -8.24 -10.62
N HIS A 43 -22.14 -8.22 -9.31
CA HIS A 43 -23.34 -8.09 -8.47
C HIS A 43 -23.45 -6.73 -7.78
N GLY A 44 -22.41 -5.89 -7.81
CA GLY A 44 -22.36 -4.62 -7.05
C GLY A 44 -22.25 -4.85 -5.55
N ASP A 45 -21.90 -6.07 -5.12
CA ASP A 45 -21.81 -6.44 -3.71
C ASP A 45 -20.40 -6.16 -3.17
N VAL A 46 -20.30 -5.21 -2.25
CA VAL A 46 -19.06 -4.79 -1.60
C VAL A 46 -18.89 -5.42 -0.20
N THR A 47 -19.88 -6.15 0.29
CA THR A 47 -19.87 -6.71 1.65
C THR A 47 -18.78 -7.77 1.83
N ILE A 48 -18.49 -8.53 0.77
CA ILE A 48 -17.40 -9.52 0.76
C ILE A 48 -16.04 -8.84 0.93
N ALA A 49 -15.79 -7.73 0.22
CA ALA A 49 -14.57 -6.96 0.39
C ALA A 49 -14.42 -6.43 1.81
N GLN A 50 -15.52 -5.93 2.38
CA GLN A 50 -15.55 -5.41 3.75
C GLN A 50 -15.30 -6.50 4.79
N GLU A 51 -15.90 -7.68 4.64
CA GLU A 51 -15.66 -8.80 5.53
C GLU A 51 -14.20 -9.24 5.50
N ILE A 52 -13.65 -9.47 4.32
CA ILE A 52 -12.24 -9.85 4.16
C ILE A 52 -11.33 -8.81 4.79
N TYR A 53 -11.55 -7.53 4.51
CA TYR A 53 -10.74 -6.44 5.07
C TYR A 53 -10.79 -6.42 6.59
N SER A 54 -11.97 -6.57 7.20
CA SER A 54 -12.13 -6.56 8.66
C SER A 54 -11.35 -7.70 9.34
N GLN A 55 -11.28 -8.87 8.72
CA GLN A 55 -10.50 -10.00 9.20
C GLN A 55 -8.99 -9.79 9.02
N LEU A 56 -8.58 -9.17 7.92
CA LEU A 56 -7.16 -8.93 7.61
C LEU A 56 -6.57 -7.78 8.40
N VAL A 57 -7.35 -6.76 8.76
CA VAL A 57 -6.87 -5.57 9.48
C VAL A 57 -6.36 -5.89 10.88
N THR A 58 -6.82 -6.96 11.48
CA THR A 58 -6.35 -7.43 12.79
C THR A 58 -4.91 -7.98 12.71
N ASN A 59 -4.48 -8.40 11.53
CA ASN A 59 -3.14 -8.94 11.28
C ASN A 59 -2.20 -7.85 10.75
N LYS A 60 -1.49 -7.17 11.65
CA LYS A 60 -0.57 -6.07 11.33
C LYS A 60 0.58 -6.43 10.37
N ALA A 61 0.82 -7.71 10.10
CA ALA A 61 1.87 -8.17 9.18
C ALA A 61 1.49 -8.09 7.71
N LEU A 62 0.23 -7.77 7.39
CA LEU A 62 -0.26 -7.68 6.02
C LEU A 62 -0.04 -6.28 5.42
N ARG A 63 0.27 -6.23 4.13
CA ARG A 63 0.34 -5.00 3.34
C ARG A 63 -1.08 -4.49 2.99
N LEU A 64 -1.84 -4.06 3.99
CA LEU A 64 -3.23 -3.65 3.82
C LEU A 64 -3.42 -2.53 2.79
N LYS A 65 -2.46 -1.59 2.69
CA LYS A 65 -2.51 -0.52 1.69
C LYS A 65 -2.45 -1.08 0.26
N SER A 66 -1.59 -2.08 0.02
CA SER A 66 -1.47 -2.74 -1.28
C SER A 66 -2.74 -3.53 -1.59
N PHE A 67 -3.30 -4.21 -0.63
CA PHE A 67 -4.55 -4.95 -0.77
C PHE A 67 -5.73 -4.04 -1.12
N VAL A 68 -5.92 -2.95 -0.40
CA VAL A 68 -6.98 -1.96 -0.68
C VAL A 68 -6.81 -1.36 -2.08
N ALA A 69 -5.61 -0.89 -2.43
CA ALA A 69 -5.34 -0.32 -3.74
C ALA A 69 -5.57 -1.33 -4.88
N TYR A 70 -5.24 -2.60 -4.65
CA TYR A 70 -5.51 -3.68 -5.60
C TYR A 70 -7.01 -3.87 -5.84
N LEU A 71 -7.82 -3.89 -4.78
CA LEU A 71 -9.28 -4.00 -4.88
C LEU A 71 -9.88 -2.80 -5.61
N GLU A 72 -9.41 -1.58 -5.31
CA GLU A 72 -9.87 -0.33 -5.97
C GLU A 72 -9.49 -0.29 -7.45
N PHE A 73 -8.31 -0.79 -7.80
CA PHE A 73 -7.82 -0.75 -9.17
C PHE A 73 -8.58 -1.72 -10.09
N HIS A 74 -8.81 -2.94 -9.64
CA HIS A 74 -9.43 -3.99 -10.44
C HIS A 74 -10.94 -4.13 -10.25
N GLY A 75 -11.51 -3.54 -9.18
CA GLY A 75 -12.91 -3.68 -8.81
C GLY A 75 -13.73 -2.40 -8.92
N LYS A 76 -15.06 -2.58 -8.90
CA LYS A 76 -16.03 -1.48 -8.68
C LYS A 76 -16.11 -1.13 -7.20
N LEU A 77 -14.95 -0.90 -6.59
CA LEU A 77 -14.74 -0.70 -5.16
C LEU A 77 -14.01 0.61 -4.92
N GLU A 78 -14.41 1.33 -3.88
CA GLU A 78 -13.71 2.49 -3.36
C GLU A 78 -13.67 2.39 -1.83
N TYR A 79 -12.49 2.62 -1.22
CA TYR A 79 -12.33 2.59 0.22
C TYR A 79 -12.52 3.97 0.83
N ALA A 80 -13.64 4.17 1.52
CA ALA A 80 -13.96 5.40 2.24
C ALA A 80 -13.16 5.44 3.56
N LYS A 81 -12.13 6.28 3.62
CA LYS A 81 -11.19 6.38 4.75
C LYS A 81 -11.86 6.83 6.04
N GLU A 82 -12.86 7.70 5.95
CA GLU A 82 -13.59 8.27 7.08
C GLU A 82 -14.40 7.19 7.82
N THR A 83 -15.09 6.35 7.07
CA THR A 83 -15.93 5.28 7.60
C THR A 83 -15.22 3.94 7.72
N LYS A 84 -14.03 3.82 7.11
CA LYS A 84 -13.23 2.57 6.99
C LYS A 84 -14.01 1.44 6.32
N ASN A 85 -14.89 1.78 5.39
CA ASN A 85 -15.72 0.83 4.65
C ASN A 85 -15.47 0.91 3.16
N PHE A 86 -15.69 -0.23 2.48
CA PHE A 86 -15.80 -0.24 1.03
C PHE A 86 -17.18 0.22 0.59
N ILE A 87 -17.22 1.06 -0.46
CA ILE A 87 -18.43 1.51 -1.15
C ILE A 87 -18.38 1.08 -2.60
N TYR A 88 -19.54 0.88 -3.21
CA TYR A 88 -19.64 0.58 -4.63
C TYR A 88 -19.32 1.82 -5.46
N ARG A 89 -18.39 1.68 -6.40
CA ARG A 89 -18.05 2.72 -7.38
C ARG A 89 -18.36 2.21 -8.78
N ARG A 90 -19.32 2.86 -9.47
CA ARG A 90 -19.63 2.50 -10.85
C ARG A 90 -18.43 2.78 -11.74
N ARG A 91 -18.00 1.75 -12.48
CA ARG A 91 -16.93 1.80 -13.48
C ARG A 91 -17.31 0.87 -14.64
N ASP A 92 -17.03 1.31 -15.86
CA ASP A 92 -17.30 0.56 -17.08
C ASP A 92 -16.01 -0.03 -17.71
N ASP A 93 -14.85 0.33 -17.14
CA ASP A 93 -13.50 -0.08 -17.57
C ASP A 93 -12.95 -1.33 -16.85
N VAL A 94 -13.76 -2.03 -16.08
CA VAL A 94 -13.37 -3.23 -15.34
C VAL A 94 -13.99 -4.50 -15.92
N GLU A 95 -13.24 -5.61 -15.83
CA GLU A 95 -13.69 -6.91 -16.32
C GLU A 95 -14.89 -7.44 -15.49
N THR A 96 -15.91 -7.91 -16.16
CA THR A 96 -17.13 -8.48 -15.56
C THR A 96 -17.33 -9.97 -15.89
N ASP A 97 -16.60 -10.50 -16.87
CA ASP A 97 -16.57 -11.93 -17.10
C ASP A 97 -15.68 -12.63 -16.07
N VAL A 98 -16.23 -13.62 -15.39
CA VAL A 98 -15.55 -14.30 -14.28
C VAL A 98 -14.25 -14.97 -14.73
N MET A 99 -14.26 -15.66 -15.88
CA MET A 99 -13.09 -16.39 -16.35
C MET A 99 -11.96 -15.43 -16.73
N ASN A 100 -12.27 -14.40 -17.51
CA ASN A 100 -11.30 -13.37 -17.91
C ASN A 100 -10.75 -12.63 -16.71
N LEU A 101 -11.60 -12.31 -15.72
CA LEU A 101 -11.20 -11.67 -14.47
C LEU A 101 -10.15 -12.54 -13.73
N PHE A 102 -10.43 -13.82 -13.52
CA PHE A 102 -9.49 -14.70 -12.83
C PHE A 102 -8.17 -14.87 -13.59
N ILE A 103 -8.20 -14.93 -14.92
CA ILE A 103 -6.99 -14.97 -15.75
C ILE A 103 -6.17 -13.70 -15.56
N SER A 104 -6.78 -12.52 -15.73
CA SER A 104 -6.09 -11.23 -15.61
C SER A 104 -5.50 -11.01 -14.21
N LEU A 105 -6.23 -11.39 -13.17
CA LEU A 105 -5.77 -11.26 -11.79
C LEU A 105 -4.68 -12.27 -11.41
N SER A 106 -4.57 -13.39 -12.11
CA SER A 106 -3.49 -14.38 -11.90
C SER A 106 -2.13 -13.82 -12.34
N ASP A 107 -2.11 -12.99 -13.37
CA ASP A 107 -0.89 -12.37 -13.90
C ASP A 107 -0.50 -11.09 -13.15
N ALA A 108 -1.41 -10.54 -12.33
CA ALA A 108 -1.21 -9.33 -11.56
C ALA A 108 -1.39 -9.62 -10.05
N PRO A 109 -0.37 -10.11 -9.35
CA PRO A 109 -0.50 -10.47 -7.94
C PRO A 109 -0.68 -9.24 -7.04
N TRP A 110 -1.58 -9.34 -6.06
CA TRP A 110 -1.95 -8.25 -5.15
C TRP A 110 -0.77 -7.67 -4.36
N PHE A 111 0.20 -8.50 -4.00
CA PHE A 111 1.35 -8.09 -3.19
C PHE A 111 2.40 -7.28 -3.97
N ASP A 112 2.36 -7.32 -5.30
CA ASP A 112 3.23 -6.54 -6.18
C ASP A 112 2.55 -5.27 -6.71
N HIS A 113 1.27 -5.07 -6.39
CA HIS A 113 0.48 -3.95 -6.91
C HIS A 113 1.03 -2.59 -6.50
N ILE A 114 1.45 -2.44 -5.23
CA ILE A 114 2.24 -1.29 -4.79
C ILE A 114 3.66 -1.79 -4.52
N LYS A 115 4.61 -1.32 -5.32
CA LYS A 115 6.04 -1.58 -5.07
C LYS A 115 6.42 -1.00 -3.72
N GLU A 116 7.21 -1.76 -2.95
CA GLU A 116 7.86 -1.18 -1.78
C GLU A 116 8.75 -0.02 -2.23
N PRO A 117 8.81 1.09 -1.47
CA PRO A 117 9.81 2.10 -1.73
C PRO A 117 11.18 1.41 -1.71
N GLU A 118 11.96 1.63 -2.75
CA GLU A 118 13.34 1.13 -2.79
C GLU A 118 14.06 1.57 -1.52
N MET A 119 14.81 0.65 -0.90
CA MET A 119 15.65 1.02 0.22
C MET A 119 16.63 2.08 -0.28
N VAL A 120 16.48 3.29 0.21
CA VAL A 120 17.35 4.41 -0.17
C VAL A 120 18.74 4.06 0.32
N SER A 121 19.63 3.68 -0.60
CA SER A 121 21.03 3.33 -0.29
C SER A 121 21.87 4.57 0.01
N SER A 122 21.42 5.75 -0.43
CA SER A 122 22.00 7.05 -0.11
C SER A 122 20.88 8.06 0.11
N TYR A 123 20.96 8.83 1.17
CA TYR A 123 20.00 9.89 1.48
C TYR A 123 20.65 11.25 1.23
N ASP A 124 20.27 11.89 0.16
CA ASP A 124 20.73 13.25 -0.16
C ASP A 124 19.92 14.25 0.68
N VAL A 125 20.58 14.77 1.71
CA VAL A 125 19.98 15.73 2.65
C VAL A 125 19.75 17.07 1.96
N SER A 126 20.70 17.53 1.11
CA SER A 126 20.61 18.82 0.42
C SER A 126 19.45 18.84 -0.55
N ALA A 127 19.27 17.79 -1.35
CA ALA A 127 18.11 17.65 -2.25
C ALA A 127 16.78 17.67 -1.48
N LYS A 128 16.71 17.08 -0.29
CA LYS A 128 15.52 17.10 0.56
C LYS A 128 15.25 18.47 1.15
N ILE A 129 16.28 19.16 1.61
CA ILE A 129 16.14 20.54 2.10
C ILE A 129 15.69 21.47 0.96
N ALA A 130 16.27 21.35 -0.23
CA ALA A 130 15.87 22.13 -1.41
C ALA A 130 14.40 21.91 -1.79
N ALA A 131 13.93 20.65 -1.77
CA ALA A 131 12.53 20.32 -2.02
C ALA A 131 11.59 20.90 -0.96
N LEU A 132 11.98 20.86 0.32
CA LEU A 132 11.22 21.45 1.43
C LEU A 132 11.12 22.97 1.30
N VAL A 133 12.21 23.66 1.00
CA VAL A 133 12.24 25.11 0.77
C VAL A 133 11.26 25.49 -0.34
N LYS A 134 11.32 24.82 -1.51
CA LYS A 134 10.40 25.06 -2.62
C LYS A 134 8.93 24.82 -2.24
N GLN A 135 8.67 23.81 -1.43
CA GLN A 135 7.32 23.50 -0.97
C GLN A 135 6.78 24.60 -0.06
N ILE A 136 7.59 25.09 0.89
CA ILE A 136 7.20 26.18 1.82
C ILE A 136 6.99 27.48 1.05
N GLU A 137 7.85 27.83 0.09
CA GLU A 137 7.71 29.02 -0.76
C GLU A 137 6.41 28.96 -1.58
N LYS A 138 6.09 27.80 -2.15
CA LYS A 138 4.84 27.58 -2.86
C LYS A 138 3.62 27.74 -1.95
N MET A 139 3.71 27.29 -0.70
CA MET A 139 2.62 27.46 0.27
C MET A 139 2.50 28.93 0.72
N ALA A 140 3.63 29.61 0.95
CA ALA A 140 3.66 31.03 1.31
C ALA A 140 3.14 31.97 0.21
N SER A 141 3.18 31.54 -1.05
CA SER A 141 2.60 32.31 -2.18
C SER A 141 1.08 32.14 -2.33
N GLN A 142 0.44 31.28 -1.55
CA GLN A 142 -1.01 31.08 -1.58
C GLN A 142 -1.68 32.03 -0.58
N GLU A 143 -2.60 32.87 -1.03
CA GLU A 143 -3.31 33.85 -0.18
C GLU A 143 -4.10 33.22 0.98
N SER A 144 -4.47 31.95 0.86
CA SER A 144 -5.26 31.22 1.86
C SER A 144 -4.41 30.52 2.94
N VAL A 145 -3.08 30.56 2.85
CA VAL A 145 -2.17 29.85 3.76
C VAL A 145 -1.28 30.81 4.51
N THR A 146 -1.35 30.78 5.84
CA THR A 146 -0.42 31.49 6.71
C THR A 146 0.74 30.57 7.06
N VAL A 147 1.95 30.91 6.64
CA VAL A 147 3.17 30.20 7.00
C VAL A 147 3.88 30.94 8.13
N SER A 148 4.06 30.28 9.27
CA SER A 148 4.80 30.83 10.42
C SER A 148 6.31 30.57 10.24
N HIS A 149 7.14 31.42 10.87
CA HIS A 149 8.60 31.27 10.92
C HIS A 149 9.30 31.24 9.54
N LEU A 150 8.87 32.10 8.63
CA LEU A 150 9.49 32.24 7.30
C LEU A 150 10.97 32.66 7.38
N GLU A 151 11.40 33.31 8.47
CA GLU A 151 12.79 33.67 8.76
C GLU A 151 13.73 32.45 8.78
N MET A 152 13.21 31.25 9.03
CA MET A 152 14.01 30.03 9.02
C MET A 152 14.35 29.53 7.60
N LEU A 153 13.74 30.08 6.55
CA LEU A 153 14.06 29.70 5.17
C LEU A 153 15.44 30.15 4.72
N GLU A 154 15.91 31.31 5.17
CA GLU A 154 17.22 31.85 4.77
C GLU A 154 18.39 30.94 5.18
N PRO A 155 18.49 30.45 6.43
CA PRO A 155 19.50 29.45 6.79
C PRO A 155 19.42 28.16 5.96
N LEU A 156 18.21 27.69 5.64
CA LEU A 156 18.02 26.48 4.83
C LEU A 156 18.46 26.68 3.37
N ARG A 157 18.20 27.86 2.79
CA ARG A 157 18.71 28.22 1.46
C ARG A 157 20.25 28.29 1.42
N ALA A 158 20.85 28.84 2.48
CA ALA A 158 22.30 28.91 2.59
C ALA A 158 22.96 27.52 2.61
N ILE A 159 22.34 26.52 3.26
CA ILE A 159 22.82 25.14 3.28
C ILE A 159 22.79 24.54 1.86
N VAL A 160 21.70 24.79 1.10
CA VAL A 160 21.53 24.27 -0.28
C VAL A 160 22.48 24.96 -1.27
N ALA A 161 22.82 26.22 -1.03
CA ALA A 161 23.71 27.00 -1.92
C ALA A 161 25.20 26.78 -1.65
N ALA A 162 25.55 26.09 -0.56
CA ALA A 162 26.94 25.84 -0.16
C ALA A 162 27.58 24.59 -0.81
N GLU A 163 26.84 23.88 -1.65
CA GLU A 163 27.30 22.76 -2.50
C GLU A 163 27.47 23.20 -3.96
#